data_22b9ef847d98605647d7c586e8a685fe
#
_entry.id   22b9ef847d98605647d7c586e8a685fe
#
_cell.length_a   1.000
_cell.length_b   1.000
_cell.length_c   1.000
_cell.angle_alpha   90.00
_cell.angle_beta   90.00
_cell.angle_gamma   90.00
#
_symmetry.space_group_name_H-M   'P 1'
#
loop_
_entity.id
_entity.type
_entity.pdbx_description
1 polymer ?
#
loop_
_entity_poly.entity_id
_entity_poly.type
_entity_poly.pdbx_seq_one_letter_code
_entity_poly.pdbx_strand_id
1 'polypeptide(L)'
;PQNTRRKEISELNIEAGWEYAKKAGIEEIIVHAPYIINLANTVKPETFELAVGFLEKEIKRTAAMQSKILVLHPGSALDAGAEAGIAQAVKGLNMVLDENEDDVFIALETMAGKGSEIGRTFEELKMIYDGVHKKDRLRVCFDTCHVNDAGYDLVNDYDGVFQKFDEILGLDQIAVCLLYTSDA
;
A
#
# COMPACT_ATOMS: atom_id res chain seq x y z
N PRO A 1 1.00 5.15 -12.42
CA PRO A 1 1.24 5.09 -13.87
C PRO A 1 0.57 3.86 -14.47
N GLN A 2 -0.12 4.05 -15.58
CA GLN A 2 -0.86 2.99 -16.29
C GLN A 2 0.05 2.12 -17.19
N ASN A 3 1.38 2.27 -17.08
CA ASN A 3 2.33 1.66 -18.01
C ASN A 3 3.29 0.73 -17.29
N THR A 4 3.48 -0.47 -17.82
CA THR A 4 4.49 -1.44 -17.37
C THR A 4 5.93 -1.04 -17.70
N ARG A 5 6.13 -0.10 -18.64
CA ARG A 5 7.46 0.42 -18.98
C ARG A 5 7.91 1.40 -17.88
N ARG A 6 8.91 0.99 -17.14
CA ARG A 6 9.61 1.83 -16.15
C ARG A 6 11.00 2.13 -16.66
N LYS A 7 11.48 3.35 -16.42
CA LYS A 7 12.90 3.67 -16.58
C LYS A 7 13.72 2.83 -15.61
N GLU A 8 14.91 2.47 -16.00
CA GLU A 8 15.87 1.87 -15.07
C GLU A 8 16.24 2.86 -13.95
N ILE A 9 16.65 2.38 -12.79
CA ILE A 9 17.00 3.23 -11.65
C ILE A 9 18.14 4.20 -12.06
N SER A 10 19.11 3.71 -12.83
CA SER A 10 20.21 4.51 -13.35
C SER A 10 19.80 5.65 -14.29
N GLU A 11 18.60 5.60 -14.85
CA GLU A 11 18.04 6.65 -15.73
C GLU A 11 17.21 7.69 -14.94
N LEU A 12 17.08 7.51 -13.64
CA LEU A 12 16.39 8.44 -12.76
C LEU A 12 17.38 9.52 -12.28
N ASN A 13 17.03 10.77 -12.46
CA ASN A 13 17.85 11.90 -11.98
C ASN A 13 17.63 12.14 -10.47
N ILE A 14 17.90 11.13 -9.64
CA ILE A 14 17.56 11.14 -8.21
C ILE A 14 18.28 12.27 -7.48
N GLU A 15 19.59 12.43 -7.70
CA GLU A 15 20.40 13.48 -7.07
C GLU A 15 19.87 14.88 -7.40
N ALA A 16 19.65 15.16 -8.69
CA ALA A 16 19.10 16.45 -9.12
C ALA A 16 17.67 16.67 -8.58
N GLY A 17 16.87 15.62 -8.49
CA GLY A 17 15.54 15.65 -7.87
C GLY A 17 15.61 16.05 -6.40
N TRP A 18 16.52 15.46 -5.63
CA TRP A 18 16.73 15.79 -4.23
C TRP A 18 17.32 17.18 -4.01
N GLU A 19 18.22 17.63 -4.87
CA GLU A 19 18.69 19.03 -4.82
C GLU A 19 17.55 20.03 -4.99
N TYR A 20 16.62 19.74 -5.90
CA TYR A 20 15.43 20.56 -6.10
C TYR A 20 14.46 20.48 -4.92
N ALA A 21 14.18 19.28 -4.42
CA ALA A 21 13.31 19.04 -3.27
C ALA A 21 13.79 19.79 -2.02
N LYS A 22 15.09 19.71 -1.70
CA LYS A 22 15.71 20.44 -0.59
C LYS A 22 15.56 21.96 -0.73
N LYS A 23 15.75 22.52 -1.92
CA LYS A 23 15.54 23.94 -2.20
C LYS A 23 14.10 24.38 -1.99
N ALA A 24 13.14 23.46 -2.20
CA ALA A 24 11.72 23.68 -2.00
C ALA A 24 11.24 23.34 -0.56
N GLY A 25 12.15 22.96 0.35
CA GLY A 25 11.82 22.59 1.73
C GLY A 25 11.13 21.24 1.86
N ILE A 26 11.27 20.36 0.84
CA ILE A 26 10.73 19.00 0.87
C ILE A 26 11.79 18.08 1.47
N GLU A 27 11.48 17.48 2.60
CA GLU A 27 12.41 16.63 3.35
C GLU A 27 12.15 15.14 3.13
N GLU A 28 10.94 14.76 2.71
CA GLU A 28 10.55 13.38 2.53
C GLU A 28 9.74 13.19 1.24
N ILE A 29 9.91 12.04 0.61
CA ILE A 29 9.12 11.61 -0.55
C ILE A 29 8.51 10.25 -0.21
N ILE A 30 7.20 10.12 -0.45
CA ILE A 30 6.47 8.86 -0.33
C ILE A 30 6.22 8.33 -1.73
N VAL A 31 6.55 7.06 -1.95
CA VAL A 31 6.32 6.38 -3.22
C VAL A 31 5.01 5.64 -3.19
N HIS A 32 4.24 5.72 -4.26
CA HIS A 32 3.02 4.94 -4.43
C HIS A 32 3.23 3.87 -5.51
N ALA A 33 2.96 2.63 -5.17
CA ALA A 33 3.06 1.49 -6.08
C ALA A 33 2.06 1.63 -7.24
N PRO A 34 2.41 1.14 -8.45
CA PRO A 34 1.48 1.17 -9.58
C PRO A 34 0.32 0.19 -9.39
N TYR A 35 -0.85 0.56 -9.87
CA TYR A 35 -2.10 -0.24 -9.81
C TYR A 35 -2.00 -1.63 -10.45
N ILE A 36 -0.99 -1.88 -11.28
CA ILE A 36 -0.80 -3.20 -11.90
C ILE A 36 -0.40 -4.28 -10.88
N ILE A 37 0.10 -3.87 -9.72
CA ILE A 37 0.46 -4.79 -8.64
C ILE A 37 -0.84 -5.24 -7.95
N ASN A 38 -1.31 -6.44 -8.30
CA ASN A 38 -2.45 -7.06 -7.65
C ASN A 38 -2.02 -8.37 -7.00
N LEU A 39 -1.60 -8.31 -5.74
CA LEU A 39 -1.19 -9.48 -4.96
C LEU A 39 -2.37 -10.37 -4.55
N ALA A 40 -3.61 -9.88 -4.63
CA ALA A 40 -4.80 -10.64 -4.26
C ALA A 40 -5.37 -11.48 -5.41
N ASN A 41 -4.72 -11.49 -6.59
CA ASN A 41 -5.21 -12.24 -7.74
C ASN A 41 -4.99 -13.74 -7.56
N THR A 42 -6.08 -14.49 -7.39
CA THR A 42 -6.08 -15.95 -7.23
C THR A 42 -6.42 -16.68 -8.52
N VAL A 43 -6.90 -15.96 -9.56
CA VAL A 43 -7.44 -16.57 -10.79
C VAL A 43 -6.35 -16.85 -11.81
N LYS A 44 -5.33 -15.99 -11.87
CA LYS A 44 -4.25 -16.07 -12.87
C LYS A 44 -2.90 -16.13 -12.18
N PRO A 45 -2.30 -17.33 -12.02
CA PRO A 45 -1.00 -17.48 -11.36
C PRO A 45 0.09 -16.60 -11.97
N GLU A 46 0.12 -16.48 -13.30
CA GLU A 46 1.09 -15.63 -14.00
C GLU A 46 0.95 -14.14 -13.66
N THR A 47 -0.26 -13.67 -13.40
CA THR A 47 -0.50 -12.28 -12.98
C THR A 47 -0.04 -12.07 -11.54
N PHE A 48 -0.22 -13.06 -10.68
CA PHE A 48 0.29 -13.01 -9.32
C PHE A 48 1.82 -12.99 -9.27
N GLU A 49 2.49 -13.88 -10.01
CA GLU A 49 3.96 -13.91 -10.10
C GLU A 49 4.52 -12.59 -10.65
N LEU A 50 3.84 -12.03 -11.65
CA LEU A 50 4.20 -10.73 -12.20
C LEU A 50 4.06 -9.61 -11.14
N ALA A 51 2.98 -9.63 -10.34
CA ALA A 51 2.75 -8.66 -9.28
C ALA A 51 3.83 -8.74 -8.19
N VAL A 52 4.23 -9.95 -7.78
CA VAL A 52 5.34 -10.20 -6.86
C VAL A 52 6.63 -9.59 -7.39
N GLY A 53 7.02 -9.92 -8.63
CA GLY A 53 8.23 -9.39 -9.26
C GLY A 53 8.20 -7.87 -9.48
N PHE A 54 7.02 -7.27 -9.69
CA PHE A 54 6.90 -5.81 -9.73
C PHE A 54 7.07 -5.19 -8.35
N LEU A 55 6.50 -5.78 -7.29
CA LEU A 55 6.64 -5.27 -5.93
C LEU A 55 8.11 -5.28 -5.49
N GLU A 56 8.86 -6.36 -5.75
CA GLU A 56 10.29 -6.42 -5.48
C GLU A 56 11.06 -5.26 -6.14
N LYS A 57 10.74 -4.99 -7.40
CA LYS A 57 11.38 -3.89 -8.15
C LYS A 57 10.99 -2.52 -7.60
N GLU A 58 9.74 -2.34 -7.18
CA GLU A 58 9.29 -1.06 -6.62
C GLU A 58 9.89 -0.81 -5.22
N ILE A 59 10.12 -1.84 -4.40
CA ILE A 59 10.85 -1.69 -3.13
C ILE A 59 12.28 -1.20 -3.41
N LYS A 60 13.01 -1.86 -4.31
CA LYS A 60 14.38 -1.45 -4.69
C LYS A 60 14.41 -0.04 -5.25
N ARG A 61 13.41 0.33 -6.05
CA ARG A 61 13.27 1.68 -6.60
C ARG A 61 13.00 2.71 -5.52
N THR A 62 12.13 2.38 -4.56
CA THR A 62 11.80 3.22 -3.41
C THR A 62 13.04 3.49 -2.57
N ALA A 63 13.80 2.45 -2.26
CA ALA A 63 15.08 2.57 -1.54
C ALA A 63 16.09 3.44 -2.31
N ALA A 64 16.25 3.21 -3.62
CA ALA A 64 17.13 4.02 -4.47
C ALA A 64 16.72 5.48 -4.51
N MET A 65 15.43 5.79 -4.44
CA MET A 65 14.91 7.16 -4.35
C MET A 65 15.05 7.77 -2.96
N GLN A 66 15.70 7.07 -2.02
CA GLN A 66 15.88 7.48 -0.62
C GLN A 66 14.54 7.70 0.11
N SER A 67 13.48 7.05 -0.35
CA SER A 67 12.19 7.00 0.33
C SER A 67 12.13 5.76 1.23
N LYS A 68 11.49 5.91 2.37
CA LYS A 68 11.29 4.82 3.34
C LYS A 68 9.92 4.16 3.25
N ILE A 69 9.00 4.74 2.49
CA ILE A 69 7.61 4.30 2.46
C ILE A 69 7.16 4.05 1.02
N LEU A 70 6.66 2.84 0.79
CA LEU A 70 5.97 2.44 -0.43
C LEU A 70 4.51 2.15 -0.12
N VAL A 71 3.60 3.02 -0.55
CA VAL A 71 2.15 2.79 -0.44
C VAL A 71 1.74 1.72 -1.45
N LEU A 72 0.96 0.75 -0.99
CA LEU A 72 0.51 -0.38 -1.77
C LEU A 72 -0.98 -0.64 -1.57
N HIS A 73 -1.75 -0.69 -2.66
CA HIS A 73 -3.09 -1.25 -2.64
C HIS A 73 -3.00 -2.76 -2.36
N PRO A 74 -3.75 -3.31 -1.39
CA PRO A 74 -3.72 -4.75 -1.10
C PRO A 74 -4.09 -5.62 -2.29
N GLY A 75 -4.95 -5.10 -3.18
CA GLY A 75 -5.34 -5.73 -4.43
C GLY A 75 -6.82 -6.07 -4.53
N SER A 76 -7.16 -6.88 -5.52
CA SER A 76 -8.53 -7.28 -5.83
C SER A 76 -8.60 -8.80 -5.97
N ALA A 77 -9.51 -9.42 -5.23
CA ALA A 77 -9.70 -10.87 -5.16
C ALA A 77 -10.39 -11.47 -6.40
N LEU A 78 -10.93 -10.63 -7.28
CA LEU A 78 -11.74 -11.03 -8.42
C LEU A 78 -12.94 -11.88 -7.95
N ASP A 79 -13.14 -13.06 -8.56
CA ASP A 79 -14.29 -13.92 -8.26
C ASP A 79 -14.06 -14.88 -7.07
N ALA A 80 -12.86 -14.84 -6.44
CA ALA A 80 -12.50 -15.81 -5.41
C ALA A 80 -12.99 -15.44 -3.99
N GLY A 81 -13.44 -14.20 -3.79
CA GLY A 81 -13.86 -13.69 -2.49
C GLY A 81 -12.72 -13.14 -1.64
N ALA A 82 -13.07 -12.32 -0.65
CA ALA A 82 -12.10 -11.55 0.13
C ALA A 82 -11.10 -12.44 0.89
N GLU A 83 -11.55 -13.51 1.54
CA GLU A 83 -10.66 -14.42 2.29
C GLU A 83 -9.55 -15.02 1.42
N ALA A 84 -9.91 -15.52 0.24
CA ALA A 84 -8.93 -16.08 -0.70
C ALA A 84 -7.97 -15.00 -1.23
N GLY A 85 -8.49 -13.79 -1.51
CA GLY A 85 -7.67 -12.67 -1.92
C GLY A 85 -6.70 -12.22 -0.82
N ILE A 86 -7.15 -12.14 0.43
CA ILE A 86 -6.31 -11.82 1.60
C ILE A 86 -5.20 -12.86 1.76
N ALA A 87 -5.53 -14.15 1.73
CA ALA A 87 -4.54 -15.21 1.84
C ALA A 87 -3.49 -15.13 0.72
N GLN A 88 -3.91 -14.80 -0.50
CA GLN A 88 -3.02 -14.63 -1.64
C GLN A 88 -2.13 -13.39 -1.49
N ALA A 89 -2.68 -12.26 -1.02
CA ALA A 89 -1.91 -11.04 -0.75
C ALA A 89 -0.85 -11.26 0.34
N VAL A 90 -1.22 -11.95 1.43
CA VAL A 90 -0.29 -12.37 2.49
C VAL A 90 0.84 -13.22 1.92
N LYS A 91 0.52 -14.22 1.10
CA LYS A 91 1.53 -15.06 0.43
C LYS A 91 2.49 -14.21 -0.40
N GLY A 92 1.98 -13.28 -1.20
CA GLY A 92 2.81 -12.40 -2.04
C GLY A 92 3.70 -11.48 -1.22
N LEU A 93 3.17 -10.88 -0.15
CA LEU A 93 3.95 -10.04 0.77
C LEU A 93 5.06 -10.84 1.46
N ASN A 94 4.78 -12.05 1.95
CA ASN A 94 5.79 -12.90 2.56
C ASN A 94 6.88 -13.29 1.56
N MET A 95 6.53 -13.68 0.34
CA MET A 95 7.51 -14.01 -0.71
C MET A 95 8.48 -12.85 -0.95
N VAL A 96 7.99 -11.61 -0.96
CA VAL A 96 8.82 -10.43 -1.21
C VAL A 96 9.61 -10.02 0.02
N LEU A 97 8.95 -9.93 1.17
CA LEU A 97 9.57 -9.37 2.38
C LEU A 97 10.55 -10.31 3.04
N ASP A 98 10.32 -11.64 3.00
CA ASP A 98 11.22 -12.62 3.64
C ASP A 98 12.63 -12.57 3.04
N GLU A 99 12.76 -12.27 1.75
CA GLU A 99 14.03 -12.19 1.05
C GLU A 99 14.55 -10.76 0.86
N ASN A 100 13.75 -9.74 1.21
CA ASN A 100 14.12 -8.34 1.02
C ASN A 100 14.69 -7.71 2.30
N GLU A 101 15.88 -7.10 2.19
CA GLU A 101 16.59 -6.43 3.28
C GLU A 101 16.63 -4.89 3.11
N ASP A 102 16.00 -4.34 2.07
CA ASP A 102 15.93 -2.88 1.90
C ASP A 102 15.12 -2.25 3.04
N ASP A 103 15.58 -1.13 3.58
CA ASP A 103 14.93 -0.39 4.67
C ASP A 103 13.73 0.43 4.14
N VAL A 104 12.70 -0.30 3.67
CA VAL A 104 11.46 0.27 3.12
C VAL A 104 10.26 -0.38 3.80
N PHE A 105 9.35 0.43 4.31
CA PHE A 105 8.07 0.00 4.83
C PHE A 105 7.04 -0.11 3.70
N ILE A 106 6.23 -1.15 3.72
CA ILE A 106 5.04 -1.28 2.87
C ILE A 106 3.85 -0.71 3.65
N ALA A 107 3.34 0.43 3.22
CA ALA A 107 2.14 1.03 3.79
C ALA A 107 0.91 0.51 3.02
N LEU A 108 0.18 -0.44 3.61
CA LEU A 108 -1.06 -0.97 3.03
C LEU A 108 -2.14 0.12 3.07
N GLU A 109 -2.73 0.39 1.92
CA GLU A 109 -3.74 1.44 1.81
C GLU A 109 -5.12 0.92 2.22
N THR A 110 -5.88 1.73 2.96
CA THR A 110 -7.30 1.50 3.19
C THR A 110 -8.06 1.66 1.88
N MET A 111 -8.91 0.71 1.53
CA MET A 111 -9.59 0.66 0.22
C MET A 111 -11.07 0.99 0.33
N ALA A 112 -11.63 1.56 -0.75
CA ALA A 112 -13.06 1.86 -0.86
C ALA A 112 -13.94 0.60 -0.99
N GLY A 113 -13.36 -0.53 -1.39
CA GLY A 113 -14.07 -1.78 -1.64
C GLY A 113 -14.84 -1.78 -2.96
N LYS A 114 -14.32 -1.08 -3.96
CA LYS A 114 -14.92 -1.09 -5.31
C LYS A 114 -14.69 -2.43 -5.99
N GLY A 115 -15.78 -3.04 -6.46
CA GLY A 115 -15.72 -4.36 -7.07
C GLY A 115 -15.32 -5.44 -6.06
N SER A 116 -14.15 -6.03 -6.23
CA SER A 116 -13.60 -7.10 -5.40
C SER A 116 -12.29 -6.70 -4.69
N GLU A 117 -12.10 -5.40 -4.46
CA GLU A 117 -10.97 -4.89 -3.66
C GLU A 117 -11.02 -5.44 -2.24
N ILE A 118 -9.84 -5.85 -1.75
CA ILE A 118 -9.63 -6.25 -0.35
C ILE A 118 -8.98 -5.11 0.43
N GLY A 119 -9.07 -5.13 1.76
CA GLY A 119 -8.61 -4.04 2.61
C GLY A 119 -9.64 -2.91 2.75
N ARG A 120 -10.90 -3.22 2.44
CA ARG A 120 -12.04 -2.32 2.60
C ARG A 120 -12.35 -2.04 4.07
N THR A 121 -12.23 -3.05 4.91
CA THR A 121 -12.46 -2.90 6.35
C THR A 121 -11.14 -2.95 7.11
N PHE A 122 -11.11 -2.36 8.30
CA PHE A 122 -9.93 -2.40 9.16
C PHE A 122 -9.62 -3.84 9.58
N GLU A 123 -10.64 -4.68 9.73
CA GLU A 123 -10.51 -6.10 10.00
C GLU A 123 -9.82 -6.84 8.84
N GLU A 124 -10.16 -6.54 7.57
CA GLU A 124 -9.47 -7.13 6.41
C GLU A 124 -7.99 -6.74 6.36
N LEU A 125 -7.67 -5.46 6.62
CA LEU A 125 -6.27 -5.01 6.72
C LEU A 125 -5.55 -5.72 7.87
N LYS A 126 -6.23 -5.89 9.02
CA LYS A 126 -5.68 -6.62 10.17
C LYS A 126 -5.37 -8.08 9.82
N MET A 127 -6.25 -8.74 9.06
CA MET A 127 -6.01 -10.11 8.61
C MET A 127 -4.75 -10.20 7.73
N ILE A 128 -4.55 -9.24 6.81
CA ILE A 128 -3.34 -9.18 6.00
C ILE A 128 -2.12 -8.97 6.91
N TYR A 129 -2.21 -7.98 7.80
CA TYR A 129 -1.13 -7.63 8.72
C TYR A 129 -0.71 -8.82 9.59
N ASP A 130 -1.68 -9.56 10.15
CA ASP A 130 -1.42 -10.70 11.02
C ASP A 130 -0.82 -11.90 10.29
N GLY A 131 -1.11 -12.06 9.00
CA GLY A 131 -0.57 -13.13 8.17
C GLY A 131 0.86 -12.90 7.67
N VAL A 132 1.37 -11.67 7.71
CA VAL A 132 2.71 -11.35 7.24
C VAL A 132 3.76 -11.66 8.33
N HIS A 133 4.87 -12.30 7.94
CA HIS A 133 5.93 -12.70 8.88
C HIS A 133 6.69 -11.49 9.43
N LYS A 134 7.18 -10.62 8.55
CA LYS A 134 7.90 -9.39 8.90
C LYS A 134 6.91 -8.22 9.11
N LYS A 135 6.09 -8.30 10.16
CA LYS A 135 5.07 -7.28 10.49
C LYS A 135 5.67 -5.90 10.77
N ASP A 136 6.87 -5.87 11.29
CA ASP A 136 7.65 -4.66 11.54
C ASP A 136 7.94 -3.85 10.27
N ARG A 137 7.86 -4.50 9.09
CA ARG A 137 7.99 -3.88 7.76
C ARG A 137 6.68 -3.35 7.21
N LEU A 138 5.55 -3.58 7.89
CA LEU A 138 4.24 -3.09 7.47
C LEU A 138 3.86 -1.80 8.19
N ARG A 139 3.15 -0.96 7.47
CA ARG A 139 2.46 0.26 7.96
C ARG A 139 1.12 0.39 7.25
N VAL A 140 0.36 1.38 7.62
CA VAL A 140 -0.91 1.71 6.97
C VAL A 140 -0.84 3.07 6.30
N CYS A 141 -1.38 3.14 5.10
CA CYS A 141 -1.75 4.38 4.44
C CYS A 141 -3.26 4.58 4.62
N PHE A 142 -3.64 5.54 5.45
CA PHE A 142 -5.03 5.86 5.72
C PHE A 142 -5.54 6.85 4.67
N ASP A 143 -6.35 6.39 3.71
CA ASP A 143 -7.00 7.25 2.71
C ASP A 143 -8.40 7.62 3.18
N THR A 144 -8.61 8.91 3.45
CA THR A 144 -9.88 9.40 4.02
C THR A 144 -11.07 9.25 3.07
N CYS A 145 -10.85 9.36 1.75
CA CYS A 145 -11.91 9.14 0.77
C CYS A 145 -12.29 7.67 0.70
N HIS A 146 -11.31 6.77 0.68
CA HIS A 146 -11.55 5.33 0.64
C HIS A 146 -12.27 4.85 1.90
N VAL A 147 -11.85 5.31 3.07
CA VAL A 147 -12.49 4.96 4.35
C VAL A 147 -13.94 5.43 4.36
N ASN A 148 -14.22 6.67 3.92
CA ASN A 148 -15.58 7.19 3.82
C ASN A 148 -16.42 6.39 2.80
N ASP A 149 -15.88 6.09 1.61
CA ASP A 149 -16.54 5.29 0.57
C ASP A 149 -16.80 3.84 1.02
N ALA A 150 -15.95 3.31 1.90
CA ALA A 150 -16.13 1.99 2.51
C ALA A 150 -17.27 1.93 3.52
N GLY A 151 -17.82 3.08 3.93
CA GLY A 151 -18.97 3.20 4.82
C GLY A 151 -18.64 3.64 6.24
N TYR A 152 -17.41 4.05 6.53
CA TYR A 152 -17.04 4.69 7.80
C TYR A 152 -17.40 6.18 7.74
N ASP A 153 -18.19 6.66 8.67
CA ASP A 153 -18.70 8.06 8.67
C ASP A 153 -17.66 9.03 9.24
N LEU A 154 -16.65 9.38 8.42
CA LEU A 154 -15.63 10.35 8.81
C LEU A 154 -16.17 11.77 8.97
N VAL A 155 -17.32 12.08 8.40
CA VAL A 155 -17.90 13.43 8.44
C VAL A 155 -18.61 13.68 9.76
N ASN A 156 -19.37 12.72 10.27
CA ASN A 156 -20.19 12.90 11.46
C ASN A 156 -19.65 12.17 12.70
N ASP A 157 -18.80 11.14 12.53
CA ASP A 157 -18.24 10.32 13.60
C ASP A 157 -16.72 10.08 13.42
N TYR A 158 -15.99 11.18 13.23
CA TYR A 158 -14.53 11.14 13.07
C TYR A 158 -13.83 10.38 14.20
N ASP A 159 -14.13 10.75 15.44
CA ASP A 159 -13.48 10.17 16.63
C ASP A 159 -13.80 8.68 16.77
N GLY A 160 -15.04 8.26 16.50
CA GLY A 160 -15.44 6.84 16.54
C GLY A 160 -14.75 6.01 15.47
N VAL A 161 -14.55 6.56 14.26
CA VAL A 161 -13.82 5.87 13.20
C VAL A 161 -12.35 5.65 13.60
N PHE A 162 -11.68 6.69 14.13
CA PHE A 162 -10.28 6.57 14.56
C PHE A 162 -10.13 5.69 15.81
N GLN A 163 -11.09 5.74 16.75
CA GLN A 163 -11.10 4.81 17.88
C GLN A 163 -11.20 3.35 17.39
N LYS A 164 -12.11 3.06 16.45
CA LYS A 164 -12.23 1.73 15.87
C LYS A 164 -10.95 1.29 15.18
N PHE A 165 -10.30 2.18 14.44
CA PHE A 165 -9.01 1.90 13.80
C PHE A 165 -7.94 1.56 14.84
N ASP A 166 -7.85 2.35 15.92
CA ASP A 166 -6.89 2.16 17.01
C ASP A 166 -7.07 0.80 17.70
N GLU A 167 -8.31 0.43 18.00
CA GLU A 167 -8.64 -0.86 18.63
C GLU A 167 -8.25 -2.07 17.76
N ILE A 168 -8.27 -1.94 16.43
CA ILE A 168 -8.03 -3.05 15.50
C ILE A 168 -6.56 -3.12 15.06
N LEU A 169 -5.99 -2.00 14.67
CA LEU A 169 -4.66 -1.93 14.04
C LEU A 169 -3.63 -1.17 14.87
N GLY A 170 -4.08 -0.16 15.65
CA GLY A 170 -3.23 0.80 16.35
C GLY A 170 -2.97 2.06 15.51
N LEU A 171 -3.16 3.24 16.08
CA LEU A 171 -2.91 4.51 15.40
C LEU A 171 -1.43 4.70 15.04
N ASP A 172 -0.52 4.09 15.80
CA ASP A 172 0.92 4.08 15.55
C ASP A 172 1.32 3.35 14.25
N GLN A 173 0.42 2.58 13.66
CA GLN A 173 0.63 1.92 12.37
C GLN A 173 0.40 2.86 11.19
N ILE A 174 -0.25 4.01 11.38
CA ILE A 174 -0.47 4.97 10.29
C ILE A 174 0.85 5.69 10.00
N ALA A 175 1.44 5.41 8.84
CA ALA A 175 2.62 6.11 8.35
C ALA A 175 2.29 7.19 7.32
N VAL A 176 1.15 7.06 6.63
CA VAL A 176 0.69 8.00 5.60
C VAL A 176 -0.79 8.26 5.78
N CYS A 177 -1.19 9.51 5.64
CA CYS A 177 -2.59 9.87 5.51
C CYS A 177 -2.80 10.61 4.18
N LEU A 178 -3.64 10.05 3.31
CA LEU A 178 -4.09 10.73 2.12
C LEU A 178 -5.37 11.49 2.47
N LEU A 179 -5.25 12.80 2.51
CA LEU A 179 -6.36 13.69 2.81
C LEU A 179 -6.84 14.35 1.50
N TYR A 180 -8.00 13.95 1.02
CA TYR A 180 -8.65 14.60 -0.10
C TYR A 180 -9.75 15.51 0.41
N THR A 181 -9.71 16.76 -0.03
CA THR A 181 -10.87 17.62 0.01
C THR A 181 -11.59 17.45 -1.32
N SER A 182 -12.67 16.69 -1.34
CA SER A 182 -13.46 16.62 -2.56
C SER A 182 -14.22 17.92 -2.75
N ASP A 183 -13.83 18.73 -3.71
CA ASP A 183 -14.68 19.77 -4.30
C ASP A 183 -15.69 19.09 -5.23
N ALA A 184 -16.41 18.09 -4.74
CA ALA A 184 -17.41 17.37 -5.50
C ALA A 184 -18.77 18.04 -5.37
#